data_48829102f0b470bf45e5f8c958591f48
#
_entry.id   48829102f0b470bf45e5f8c958591f48
#
_cell.length_a   1.000
_cell.length_b   1.000
_cell.length_c   1.000
_cell.angle_alpha   90.00
_cell.angle_beta   90.00
_cell.angle_gamma   90.00
#
_symmetry.space_group_name_H-M   'P 1'
#
loop_
_entity.id
_entity.type
_entity.pdbx_description
1 polymer ?
#
loop_
_entity_poly.entity_id
_entity_poly.type
_entity_poly.pdbx_seq_one_letter_code
_entity_poly.pdbx_strand_id
1 'polypeptide(L)'
;PTYTHFGAPEPIAPIFPDNAPPTFEVWSSAQENLKKQWQEVLGTPSFSDYDHTAKPIHHFEQSTYLGTVLKQPTSPTTEQTILLMEPKKTLPSPTPGMVIPFYNPDRMVGLNIETQDPLTEESPLIQFGRHLVEQGYIVVCTQAFPYNTVPEPTENAGFAWWQSGAEKLLQNNPNWTGMAKLTYDTSRALDLLLAQTNIDPE
;
A
#
# COMPACT_ATOMS: atom_id res chain seq x y z
N PRO A 1 -14.93 21.34 14.88
CA PRO A 1 -14.94 20.55 16.11
C PRO A 1 -13.67 20.83 16.90
N THR A 2 -13.82 21.35 18.12
CA THR A 2 -12.70 21.56 19.03
C THR A 2 -12.43 20.24 19.74
N TYR A 3 -11.30 19.66 19.47
CA TYR A 3 -10.85 18.42 20.12
C TYR A 3 -10.31 18.70 21.53
N THR A 4 -11.16 19.26 22.39
CA THR A 4 -10.78 19.68 23.76
C THR A 4 -10.40 18.53 24.69
N HIS A 5 -10.67 17.27 24.29
CA HIS A 5 -10.36 16.08 25.08
C HIS A 5 -8.98 15.47 24.80
N PHE A 6 -8.24 15.97 23.82
CA PHE A 6 -6.87 15.48 23.58
C PHE A 6 -5.81 16.15 24.45
N GLY A 7 -6.18 17.12 25.29
CA GLY A 7 -5.21 17.87 26.11
C GLY A 7 -4.24 18.71 25.26
N ALA A 8 -3.29 19.33 25.93
CA ALA A 8 -2.15 19.91 25.24
C ALA A 8 -1.23 18.77 24.77
N PRO A 9 -0.80 18.73 23.49
CA PRO A 9 0.15 17.72 23.04
C PRO A 9 1.44 17.86 23.85
N GLU A 10 1.89 16.77 24.46
CA GLU A 10 3.20 16.72 25.05
C GLU A 10 4.27 16.90 23.95
N PRO A 11 5.35 17.61 24.22
CA PRO A 11 6.43 17.74 23.26
C PRO A 11 6.95 16.36 22.89
N ILE A 12 7.11 16.09 21.59
CA ILE A 12 7.68 14.86 21.09
C ILE A 12 9.11 14.76 21.63
N ALA A 13 9.40 13.72 22.42
CA ALA A 13 10.74 13.49 22.89
C ALA A 13 11.70 13.27 21.70
N PRO A 14 12.88 13.91 21.70
CA PRO A 14 13.84 13.70 20.63
C PRO A 14 14.29 12.23 20.59
N ILE A 15 14.42 11.69 19.38
CA ILE A 15 14.92 10.31 19.16
C ILE A 15 16.35 10.16 19.68
N PHE A 16 17.15 11.22 19.57
CA PHE A 16 18.50 11.26 20.08
C PHE A 16 18.57 12.14 21.33
N PRO A 17 19.30 11.71 22.38
CA PRO A 17 19.53 12.55 23.55
C PRO A 17 20.19 13.89 23.16
N ASP A 18 19.80 14.96 23.83
CA ASP A 18 20.44 16.26 23.66
C ASP A 18 21.95 16.15 23.90
N ASN A 19 22.73 16.67 22.96
CA ASN A 19 24.21 16.67 22.96
C ASN A 19 24.92 15.32 22.74
N ALA A 20 24.19 14.24 22.42
CA ALA A 20 24.83 13.00 21.98
C ALA A 20 24.94 12.97 20.45
N PRO A 21 26.14 12.76 19.87
CA PRO A 21 26.25 12.56 18.43
C PRO A 21 25.51 11.27 18.05
N PRO A 22 24.71 11.25 16.95
CA PRO A 22 24.03 10.04 16.49
C PRO A 22 25.09 9.04 16.00
N THR A 23 25.37 8.01 16.78
CA THR A 23 26.18 6.86 16.35
C THR A 23 25.27 5.80 15.74
N PHE A 24 25.86 4.87 14.98
CA PHE A 24 25.10 3.74 14.41
C PHE A 24 24.44 2.89 15.50
N GLU A 25 25.11 2.67 16.63
CA GLU A 25 24.57 1.90 17.75
C GLU A 25 23.37 2.61 18.40
N VAL A 26 23.46 3.92 18.62
CA VAL A 26 22.35 4.72 19.17
C VAL A 26 21.17 4.72 18.21
N TRP A 27 21.41 4.88 16.90
CA TRP A 27 20.38 4.81 15.88
C TRP A 27 19.72 3.43 15.85
N SER A 28 20.49 2.34 15.79
CA SER A 28 19.97 0.98 15.74
C SER A 28 19.10 0.65 16.95
N SER A 29 19.55 1.05 18.15
CA SER A 29 18.76 0.87 19.37
C SER A 29 17.46 1.68 19.36
N ALA A 30 17.50 2.93 18.92
CA ALA A 30 16.31 3.77 18.77
C ALA A 30 15.34 3.21 17.73
N GLN A 31 15.85 2.72 16.61
CA GLN A 31 15.05 2.09 15.54
C GLN A 31 14.30 0.86 16.05
N GLU A 32 14.97 -0.04 16.77
CA GLU A 32 14.31 -1.23 17.32
C GLU A 32 13.23 -0.89 18.35
N ASN A 33 13.48 0.12 19.20
CA ASN A 33 12.49 0.59 20.15
C ASN A 33 11.28 1.21 19.45
N LEU A 34 11.50 2.04 18.41
CA LEU A 34 10.43 2.63 17.61
C LEU A 34 9.61 1.57 16.87
N LYS A 35 10.25 0.57 16.27
CA LYS A 35 9.55 -0.55 15.63
C LYS A 35 8.61 -1.25 16.61
N LYS A 36 9.08 -1.53 17.83
CA LYS A 36 8.27 -2.17 18.87
C LYS A 36 7.07 -1.30 19.25
N GLN A 37 7.27 -0.02 19.50
CA GLN A 37 6.19 0.92 19.81
C GLN A 37 5.17 1.01 18.66
N TRP A 38 5.61 1.07 17.42
CA TRP A 38 4.73 1.06 16.27
C TRP A 38 3.94 -0.25 16.15
N GLN A 39 4.55 -1.41 16.40
CA GLN A 39 3.86 -2.69 16.41
C GLN A 39 2.76 -2.74 17.48
N GLU A 40 3.01 -2.19 18.66
CA GLU A 40 2.02 -2.09 19.73
C GLU A 40 0.83 -1.20 19.33
N VAL A 41 1.09 -0.04 18.70
CA VAL A 41 0.06 0.90 18.23
C VAL A 41 -0.73 0.35 17.04
N LEU A 42 -0.04 -0.24 16.08
CA LEU A 42 -0.66 -0.80 14.87
C LEU A 42 -1.51 -2.03 15.19
N GLY A 43 -1.06 -2.83 16.15
CA GLY A 43 -1.72 -4.08 16.52
C GLY A 43 -1.48 -5.20 15.52
N THR A 44 -2.19 -6.31 15.74
CA THR A 44 -2.03 -7.53 14.94
C THR A 44 -3.38 -8.07 14.47
N PRO A 45 -3.44 -8.70 13.28
CA PRO A 45 -4.65 -9.36 12.82
C PRO A 45 -5.02 -10.56 13.69
N SER A 46 -6.30 -10.93 13.68
CA SER A 46 -6.84 -12.09 14.43
C SER A 46 -6.76 -13.40 13.64
N PHE A 47 -6.09 -13.43 12.50
CA PHE A 47 -5.93 -14.62 11.67
C PHE A 47 -4.47 -15.10 11.67
N SER A 48 -4.30 -16.40 11.45
CA SER A 48 -3.01 -17.06 11.24
C SER A 48 -2.63 -17.10 9.76
N ASP A 49 -1.57 -17.84 9.44
CA ASP A 49 -1.10 -18.05 8.07
C ASP A 49 -2.20 -18.57 7.13
N TYR A 50 -2.22 -18.04 5.93
CA TYR A 50 -3.12 -18.40 4.84
C TYR A 50 -2.38 -18.28 3.51
N ASP A 51 -2.93 -18.90 2.45
CA ASP A 51 -2.39 -18.76 1.10
C ASP A 51 -2.67 -17.35 0.56
N HIS A 52 -1.63 -16.54 0.41
CA HIS A 52 -1.68 -15.19 -0.14
C HIS A 52 -1.16 -15.11 -1.58
N THR A 53 -1.10 -16.23 -2.28
CA THR A 53 -0.66 -16.28 -3.68
C THR A 53 -1.57 -15.45 -4.56
N ALA A 54 -1.00 -14.47 -5.24
CA ALA A 54 -1.72 -13.64 -6.19
C ALA A 54 -2.06 -14.44 -7.46
N LYS A 55 -3.29 -14.29 -7.95
CA LYS A 55 -3.79 -14.98 -9.14
C LYS A 55 -4.06 -13.98 -10.26
N PRO A 56 -3.48 -14.14 -11.45
CA PRO A 56 -3.76 -13.27 -12.57
C PRO A 56 -5.22 -13.44 -13.05
N ILE A 57 -5.85 -12.29 -13.38
CA ILE A 57 -7.22 -12.23 -13.91
C ILE A 57 -7.19 -11.97 -15.39
N HIS A 58 -6.46 -10.93 -15.80
CA HIS A 58 -6.26 -10.61 -17.22
C HIS A 58 -4.98 -9.82 -17.43
N HIS A 59 -4.59 -9.74 -18.69
CA HIS A 59 -3.45 -8.97 -19.16
C HIS A 59 -3.90 -7.94 -20.17
N PHE A 60 -3.25 -6.80 -20.19
CA PHE A 60 -3.45 -5.78 -21.20
C PHE A 60 -2.13 -5.11 -21.59
N GLU A 61 -2.17 -4.39 -22.70
CA GLU A 61 -0.99 -3.74 -23.24
C GLU A 61 -1.27 -2.26 -23.49
N GLN A 62 -0.39 -1.42 -22.96
CA GLN A 62 -0.35 0.00 -23.24
C GLN A 62 0.88 0.34 -24.12
N SER A 63 0.96 1.56 -24.63
CA SER A 63 2.08 1.97 -25.49
C SER A 63 3.44 1.80 -24.82
N THR A 64 3.54 1.98 -23.51
CA THR A 64 4.81 2.03 -22.76
C THR A 64 5.03 0.85 -21.81
N TYR A 65 3.98 0.09 -21.47
CA TYR A 65 4.07 -1.01 -20.51
C TYR A 65 3.11 -2.16 -20.81
N LEU A 66 3.38 -3.30 -20.19
CA LEU A 66 2.47 -4.44 -20.07
C LEU A 66 1.83 -4.40 -18.70
N GLY A 67 0.51 -4.59 -18.61
CA GLY A 67 -0.25 -4.63 -17.37
C GLY A 67 -0.79 -6.03 -17.10
N THR A 68 -0.62 -6.52 -15.88
CA THR A 68 -1.26 -7.74 -15.38
C THR A 68 -2.11 -7.40 -14.17
N VAL A 69 -3.41 -7.63 -14.26
CA VAL A 69 -4.33 -7.48 -13.13
C VAL A 69 -4.40 -8.80 -12.38
N LEU A 70 -4.23 -8.71 -11.05
CA LEU A 70 -4.25 -9.88 -10.17
C LEU A 70 -5.21 -9.65 -9.00
N LYS A 71 -5.70 -10.77 -8.43
CA LYS A 71 -6.32 -10.80 -7.10
C LYS A 71 -5.38 -11.49 -6.13
N GLN A 72 -5.13 -10.84 -5.00
CA GLN A 72 -4.28 -11.36 -3.94
C GLN A 72 -5.04 -11.40 -2.63
N PRO A 73 -5.17 -12.57 -1.98
CA PRO A 73 -5.74 -12.64 -0.64
C PRO A 73 -4.93 -11.79 0.35
N THR A 74 -5.63 -11.03 1.19
CA THR A 74 -5.05 -10.19 2.28
C THR A 74 -5.52 -10.63 3.66
N SER A 75 -6.38 -11.65 3.70
CA SER A 75 -6.79 -12.42 4.86
C SER A 75 -7.49 -13.69 4.38
N PRO A 76 -7.90 -14.60 5.27
CA PRO A 76 -8.72 -15.75 4.88
C PRO A 76 -10.03 -15.41 4.18
N THR A 77 -10.53 -14.18 4.33
CA THR A 77 -11.84 -13.74 3.84
C THR A 77 -11.83 -12.45 3.01
N THR A 78 -10.68 -11.84 2.81
CA THR A 78 -10.55 -10.59 2.03
C THR A 78 -9.43 -10.69 1.02
N GLU A 79 -9.56 -9.95 -0.08
CA GLU A 79 -8.56 -9.85 -1.12
C GLU A 79 -8.38 -8.41 -1.59
N GLN A 80 -7.27 -8.13 -2.24
CA GLN A 80 -7.00 -6.86 -2.90
C GLN A 80 -6.82 -7.05 -4.40
N THR A 81 -7.18 -6.03 -5.17
CA THR A 81 -6.82 -5.94 -6.58
C THR A 81 -5.43 -5.36 -6.70
N ILE A 82 -4.61 -5.99 -7.53
CA ILE A 82 -3.24 -5.55 -7.84
C ILE A 82 -3.13 -5.33 -9.35
N LEU A 83 -2.43 -4.29 -9.72
CA LEU A 83 -1.91 -4.09 -11.06
C LEU A 83 -0.38 -4.17 -11.03
N LEU A 84 0.17 -5.21 -11.64
CA LEU A 84 1.60 -5.32 -11.93
C LEU A 84 1.85 -4.72 -13.32
N MET A 85 2.81 -3.79 -13.41
CA MET A 85 3.20 -3.14 -14.65
C MET A 85 4.68 -3.38 -14.95
N GLU A 86 4.96 -3.83 -16.16
CA GLU A 86 6.30 -4.09 -16.67
C GLU A 86 6.59 -3.16 -17.85
N PRO A 87 7.63 -2.33 -17.79
CA PRO A 87 7.94 -1.42 -18.88
C PRO A 87 8.37 -2.19 -20.13
N LYS A 88 7.92 -1.76 -21.32
CA LYS A 88 8.29 -2.38 -22.60
C LYS A 88 9.70 -2.08 -23.07
N LYS A 89 10.29 -1.00 -22.57
CA LYS A 89 11.68 -0.70 -22.91
C LYS A 89 12.61 -1.71 -22.28
N THR A 90 13.69 -2.05 -23.01
CA THR A 90 14.77 -2.88 -22.45
C THR A 90 15.40 -2.15 -21.27
N LEU A 91 15.43 -2.81 -20.11
CA LEU A 91 15.97 -2.28 -18.87
C LEU A 91 17.27 -3.00 -18.51
N PRO A 92 18.16 -2.35 -17.74
CA PRO A 92 19.24 -3.06 -17.09
C PRO A 92 18.65 -4.15 -16.15
N SER A 93 19.35 -5.25 -16.02
CA SER A 93 19.01 -6.29 -15.04
C SER A 93 20.08 -6.27 -13.93
N PRO A 94 19.70 -6.23 -12.66
CA PRO A 94 18.34 -6.23 -12.13
C PRO A 94 17.61 -4.89 -12.35
N THR A 95 16.28 -4.92 -12.35
CA THR A 95 15.42 -3.78 -12.60
C THR A 95 14.86 -3.25 -11.28
N PRO A 96 14.88 -1.93 -11.02
CA PRO A 96 14.30 -1.38 -9.81
C PRO A 96 12.78 -1.58 -9.79
N GLY A 97 12.24 -1.91 -8.62
CA GLY A 97 10.81 -2.10 -8.39
C GLY A 97 10.21 -1.10 -7.41
N MET A 98 8.89 -0.89 -7.53
CA MET A 98 8.14 0.01 -6.65
C MET A 98 6.75 -0.56 -6.34
N VAL A 99 6.36 -0.52 -5.06
CA VAL A 99 4.98 -0.78 -4.62
C VAL A 99 4.31 0.55 -4.30
N ILE A 100 3.08 0.75 -4.81
CA ILE A 100 2.28 1.96 -4.59
C ILE A 100 0.96 1.58 -3.89
N PRO A 101 0.88 1.72 -2.57
CA PRO A 101 -0.32 1.43 -1.79
C PRO A 101 -1.20 2.68 -1.65
N PHE A 102 -1.77 3.17 -2.76
CA PHE A 102 -2.50 4.43 -2.76
C PHE A 102 -3.79 4.35 -3.56
N TYR A 103 -4.92 4.63 -2.92
CA TYR A 103 -6.28 4.54 -3.48
C TYR A 103 -6.60 3.18 -4.13
N ASN A 104 -6.68 3.17 -5.45
CA ASN A 104 -6.88 1.98 -6.26
C ASN A 104 -5.98 2.03 -7.51
N PRO A 105 -5.74 0.88 -8.15
CA PRO A 105 -4.88 0.80 -9.33
C PRO A 105 -5.33 1.69 -10.49
N ASP A 106 -6.63 1.86 -10.71
CA ASP A 106 -7.20 2.66 -11.81
C ASP A 106 -6.68 4.10 -11.79
N ARG A 107 -6.72 4.73 -10.60
CA ARG A 107 -6.23 6.09 -10.41
C ARG A 107 -4.72 6.20 -10.58
N MET A 108 -3.99 5.15 -10.20
CA MET A 108 -2.53 5.13 -10.31
C MET A 108 -2.03 5.08 -11.74
N VAL A 109 -2.88 4.68 -12.69
CA VAL A 109 -2.54 4.60 -14.13
C VAL A 109 -3.41 5.52 -15.00
N GLY A 110 -4.48 6.09 -14.46
CA GLY A 110 -5.39 6.99 -15.17
C GLY A 110 -6.30 6.29 -16.17
N LEU A 111 -6.59 5.01 -15.95
CA LEU A 111 -7.53 4.24 -16.76
C LEU A 111 -8.24 3.19 -15.90
N ASN A 112 -9.42 2.79 -16.32
CA ASN A 112 -10.09 1.62 -15.77
C ASN A 112 -9.29 0.37 -16.18
N ILE A 113 -8.76 -0.38 -15.19
CA ILE A 113 -7.88 -1.52 -15.48
C ILE A 113 -8.61 -2.74 -16.06
N GLU A 114 -9.95 -2.78 -15.98
CA GLU A 114 -10.77 -3.85 -16.56
C GLU A 114 -11.15 -3.56 -18.03
N THR A 115 -11.61 -2.33 -18.31
CA THR A 115 -12.09 -1.92 -19.65
C THR A 115 -11.00 -1.22 -20.47
N GLN A 116 -9.96 -0.69 -19.83
CA GLN A 116 -8.89 0.12 -20.39
C GLN A 116 -9.35 1.52 -20.88
N ASP A 117 -10.55 1.94 -20.51
CA ASP A 117 -11.04 3.27 -20.81
C ASP A 117 -10.31 4.32 -19.95
N PRO A 118 -9.92 5.47 -20.51
CA PRO A 118 -9.33 6.56 -19.75
C PRO A 118 -10.25 7.10 -18.66
N LEU A 119 -9.71 7.39 -17.49
CA LEU A 119 -10.40 8.12 -16.43
C LEU A 119 -10.32 9.63 -16.75
N THR A 120 -11.45 10.20 -17.20
CA THR A 120 -11.50 11.58 -17.69
C THR A 120 -11.52 12.65 -16.60
N GLU A 121 -11.89 12.28 -15.37
CA GLU A 121 -12.05 13.19 -14.23
C GLU A 121 -10.83 13.22 -13.29
N GLU A 122 -9.85 12.34 -13.49
CA GLU A 122 -8.71 12.21 -12.60
C GLU A 122 -7.52 13.06 -13.04
N SER A 123 -6.89 13.72 -12.08
CA SER A 123 -5.69 14.50 -12.33
C SER A 123 -4.52 13.61 -12.78
N PRO A 124 -3.82 13.96 -13.88
CA PRO A 124 -2.60 13.23 -14.27
C PRO A 124 -1.52 13.23 -13.19
N LEU A 125 -1.53 14.19 -12.26
CA LEU A 125 -0.53 14.33 -11.21
C LEU A 125 -0.54 13.17 -10.21
N ILE A 126 -1.67 12.45 -10.06
CA ILE A 126 -1.77 11.32 -9.13
C ILE A 126 -1.51 9.97 -9.81
N GLN A 127 -1.21 9.92 -11.10
CA GLN A 127 -0.92 8.70 -11.86
C GLN A 127 0.51 8.18 -11.55
N PHE A 128 0.81 7.97 -10.27
CA PHE A 128 2.16 7.60 -9.80
C PHE A 128 2.65 6.30 -10.44
N GLY A 129 1.77 5.30 -10.60
CA GLY A 129 2.11 4.04 -11.23
C GLY A 129 2.55 4.21 -12.67
N ARG A 130 1.78 4.98 -13.45
CA ARG A 130 2.12 5.29 -14.83
C ARG A 130 3.44 6.04 -14.94
N HIS A 131 3.64 7.08 -14.13
CA HIS A 131 4.87 7.86 -14.15
C HIS A 131 6.11 7.00 -13.87
N LEU A 132 6.04 6.09 -12.91
CA LEU A 132 7.15 5.23 -12.53
C LEU A 132 7.45 4.16 -13.59
N VAL A 133 6.42 3.50 -14.14
CA VAL A 133 6.65 2.48 -15.18
C VAL A 133 7.22 3.11 -16.46
N GLU A 134 6.82 4.33 -16.81
CA GLU A 134 7.37 5.08 -17.92
C GLU A 134 8.85 5.48 -17.68
N GLN A 135 9.27 5.64 -16.42
CA GLN A 135 10.68 5.82 -16.05
C GLN A 135 11.48 4.52 -16.09
N GLY A 136 10.82 3.37 -16.08
CA GLY A 136 11.47 2.08 -16.21
C GLY A 136 11.49 1.23 -14.93
N TYR A 137 10.65 1.54 -13.97
CA TYR A 137 10.43 0.68 -12.80
C TYR A 137 9.45 -0.44 -13.15
N ILE A 138 9.63 -1.60 -12.55
CA ILE A 138 8.54 -2.58 -12.43
C ILE A 138 7.67 -2.10 -11.27
N VAL A 139 6.38 -1.92 -11.50
CA VAL A 139 5.50 -1.25 -10.54
C VAL A 139 4.34 -2.15 -10.16
N VAL A 140 4.07 -2.22 -8.85
CA VAL A 140 2.89 -2.88 -8.30
C VAL A 140 2.00 -1.82 -7.63
N CYS A 141 0.81 -1.59 -8.19
CA CYS A 141 -0.22 -0.74 -7.59
C CYS A 141 -1.23 -1.62 -6.87
N THR A 142 -1.56 -1.30 -5.62
CA THR A 142 -2.50 -2.08 -4.81
C THR A 142 -3.78 -1.30 -4.56
N GLN A 143 -4.87 -2.04 -4.35
CA GLN A 143 -6.11 -1.49 -3.84
C GLN A 143 -5.96 -1.29 -2.33
N ALA A 144 -5.74 -0.03 -1.92
CA ALA A 144 -5.47 0.30 -0.52
C ALA A 144 -6.74 0.28 0.36
N PHE A 145 -6.55 0.16 1.69
CA PHE A 145 -7.62 0.42 2.65
C PHE A 145 -8.16 1.87 2.50
N PRO A 146 -9.48 2.11 2.51
CA PRO A 146 -10.59 1.18 2.76
C PRO A 146 -11.12 0.48 1.51
N TYR A 147 -10.61 0.75 0.29
CA TYR A 147 -11.12 0.24 -1.00
C TYR A 147 -11.20 -1.29 -1.05
N ASN A 148 -10.26 -1.99 -0.41
CA ASN A 148 -10.25 -3.45 -0.34
C ASN A 148 -11.02 -4.01 0.87
N THR A 149 -11.73 -3.18 1.62
CA THR A 149 -12.45 -3.58 2.85
C THR A 149 -13.95 -3.36 2.73
N VAL A 150 -14.36 -2.24 2.16
CA VAL A 150 -15.76 -1.87 1.92
C VAL A 150 -15.91 -1.31 0.51
N PRO A 151 -17.04 -1.52 -0.16
CA PRO A 151 -17.29 -0.95 -1.47
C PRO A 151 -17.13 0.57 -1.47
N GLU A 152 -16.57 1.12 -2.55
CA GLU A 152 -16.53 2.56 -2.77
C GLU A 152 -17.98 3.08 -2.91
N PRO A 153 -18.36 4.12 -2.16
CA PRO A 153 -19.71 4.66 -2.26
C PRO A 153 -19.91 5.37 -3.60
N THR A 154 -21.16 5.30 -4.12
CA THR A 154 -21.54 6.01 -5.35
C THR A 154 -21.62 7.52 -5.20
N GLU A 155 -21.76 8.00 -3.95
CA GLU A 155 -21.74 9.41 -3.59
C GLU A 155 -20.57 9.69 -2.68
N ASN A 156 -20.10 10.93 -2.67
CA ASN A 156 -18.99 11.34 -1.80
C ASN A 156 -19.39 11.24 -0.32
N ALA A 157 -19.02 10.14 0.31
CA ALA A 157 -19.26 9.88 1.72
C ALA A 157 -18.16 10.46 2.65
N GLY A 158 -17.07 10.99 2.09
CA GLY A 158 -15.96 11.56 2.87
C GLY A 158 -15.46 10.61 3.96
N PHE A 159 -15.33 11.10 5.17
CA PHE A 159 -14.85 10.31 6.31
C PHE A 159 -15.79 9.18 6.75
N ALA A 160 -17.09 9.24 6.43
CA ALA A 160 -18.03 8.16 6.79
C ALA A 160 -17.67 6.84 6.12
N TRP A 161 -17.13 6.88 4.90
CA TRP A 161 -16.65 5.69 4.22
C TRP A 161 -15.42 5.08 4.90
N TRP A 162 -14.45 5.90 5.29
CA TRP A 162 -13.28 5.46 6.05
C TRP A 162 -13.68 4.87 7.40
N GLN A 163 -14.65 5.49 8.08
CA GLN A 163 -15.19 4.98 9.32
C GLN A 163 -15.84 3.60 9.14
N SER A 164 -16.66 3.40 8.10
CA SER A 164 -17.30 2.10 7.83
C SER A 164 -16.27 1.01 7.54
N GLY A 165 -15.18 1.36 6.83
CA GLY A 165 -14.05 0.46 6.63
C GLY A 165 -13.37 0.07 7.94
N ALA A 166 -13.13 1.05 8.83
CA ALA A 166 -12.53 0.81 10.13
C ALA A 166 -13.44 -0.04 11.04
N GLU A 167 -14.74 0.24 11.09
CA GLU A 167 -15.71 -0.54 11.86
C GLU A 167 -15.73 -2.00 11.39
N LYS A 168 -15.79 -2.23 10.08
CA LYS A 168 -15.76 -3.59 9.52
C LYS A 168 -14.46 -4.32 9.82
N LEU A 169 -13.33 -3.61 9.76
CA LEU A 169 -12.03 -4.19 10.09
C LEU A 169 -11.99 -4.62 11.56
N LEU A 170 -12.39 -3.72 12.48
CA LEU A 170 -12.36 -3.95 13.92
C LEU A 170 -13.35 -5.04 14.39
N GLN A 171 -14.48 -5.23 13.70
CA GLN A 171 -15.41 -6.34 13.99
C GLN A 171 -14.72 -7.70 13.86
N ASN A 172 -13.82 -7.86 12.89
CA ASN A 172 -13.13 -9.11 12.62
C ASN A 172 -11.74 -9.17 13.27
N ASN A 173 -11.12 -8.03 13.52
CA ASN A 173 -9.76 -7.88 14.01
C ASN A 173 -9.70 -6.75 15.06
N PRO A 174 -10.21 -6.96 16.30
CA PRO A 174 -10.38 -5.89 17.28
C PRO A 174 -9.06 -5.23 17.72
N ASN A 175 -7.95 -5.88 17.53
CA ASN A 175 -6.61 -5.39 17.88
C ASN A 175 -5.77 -4.98 16.65
N TRP A 176 -6.42 -4.62 15.54
CA TRP A 176 -5.71 -4.30 14.29
C TRP A 176 -6.22 -3.01 13.66
N THR A 177 -5.37 -2.03 13.46
CA THR A 177 -5.75 -0.73 12.91
C THR A 177 -5.83 -0.73 11.38
N GLY A 178 -6.55 0.23 10.79
CA GLY A 178 -6.58 0.42 9.33
C GLY A 178 -5.19 0.72 8.74
N MET A 179 -4.34 1.43 9.48
CA MET A 179 -2.94 1.68 9.06
C MET A 179 -2.12 0.39 9.08
N ALA A 180 -2.35 -0.48 10.07
CA ALA A 180 -1.69 -1.78 10.11
C ALA A 180 -2.14 -2.67 8.93
N LYS A 181 -3.45 -2.65 8.60
CA LYS A 181 -3.95 -3.36 7.42
C LYS A 181 -3.30 -2.83 6.13
N LEU A 182 -3.22 -1.52 5.95
CA LEU A 182 -2.55 -0.92 4.79
C LEU A 182 -1.09 -1.38 4.68
N THR A 183 -0.35 -1.34 5.78
CA THR A 183 1.05 -1.80 5.83
C THR A 183 1.17 -3.29 5.52
N TYR A 184 0.28 -4.10 6.07
CA TYR A 184 0.25 -5.54 5.84
C TYR A 184 -0.05 -5.87 4.37
N ASP A 185 -1.09 -5.28 3.79
CA ASP A 185 -1.49 -5.48 2.40
C ASP A 185 -0.35 -5.05 1.45
N THR A 186 0.32 -3.93 1.77
CA THR A 186 1.50 -3.46 1.04
C THR A 186 2.66 -4.47 1.11
N SER A 187 2.90 -5.07 2.27
CA SER A 187 3.95 -6.09 2.39
C SER A 187 3.64 -7.35 1.56
N ARG A 188 2.37 -7.75 1.45
CA ARG A 188 1.98 -8.86 0.54
C ARG A 188 2.22 -8.51 -0.92
N ALA A 189 1.96 -7.27 -1.30
CA ALA A 189 2.28 -6.78 -2.66
C ALA A 189 3.80 -6.69 -2.90
N LEU A 190 4.58 -6.36 -1.88
CA LEU A 190 6.05 -6.39 -1.96
C LEU A 190 6.56 -7.82 -2.16
N ASP A 191 6.00 -8.82 -1.47
CA ASP A 191 6.35 -10.23 -1.70
C ASP A 191 6.10 -10.64 -3.16
N LEU A 192 4.98 -10.19 -3.75
CA LEU A 192 4.69 -10.41 -5.18
C LEU A 192 5.74 -9.74 -6.08
N LEU A 193 6.12 -8.50 -5.78
CA LEU A 193 7.14 -7.78 -6.55
C LEU A 193 8.49 -8.48 -6.49
N LEU A 194 8.94 -8.85 -5.30
CA LEU A 194 10.22 -9.54 -5.07
C LEU A 194 10.28 -10.95 -5.68
N ALA A 195 9.12 -11.56 -5.91
CA ALA A 195 9.04 -12.84 -6.64
C ALA A 195 9.23 -12.71 -8.15
N GLN A 196 9.27 -11.48 -8.72
CA GLN A 196 9.57 -11.29 -10.13
C GLN A 196 11.06 -11.54 -10.39
N THR A 197 11.36 -12.27 -11.47
CA THR A 197 12.71 -12.76 -11.76
C THR A 197 13.75 -11.68 -12.05
N ASN A 198 13.32 -10.47 -12.39
CA ASN A 198 14.18 -9.38 -12.83
C ASN A 198 14.28 -8.23 -11.82
N ILE A 199 13.75 -8.38 -10.62
CA ILE A 199 13.74 -7.32 -9.60
C ILE A 199 15.09 -7.24 -8.90
N ASP A 200 15.51 -5.99 -8.64
CA ASP A 200 16.60 -5.69 -7.71
C ASP A 200 16.07 -5.78 -6.28
N PRO A 201 16.58 -6.71 -5.47
CA PRO A 201 16.10 -6.88 -4.10
C PRO A 201 16.73 -5.88 -3.11
N GLU A 202 17.71 -5.04 -3.54
CA GLU A 202 18.46 -4.09 -2.70
C GLU A 202 17.90 -2.65 -2.72
#